data_001e0f37ced82c2b3e285a0496cf1ae9
#
_entry.id   001e0f37ced82c2b3e285a0496cf1ae9
#
_cell.length_a   1.000
_cell.length_b   1.000
_cell.length_c   1.000
_cell.angle_alpha   90.00
_cell.angle_beta   90.00
_cell.angle_gamma   90.00
#
_symmetry.space_group_name_H-M   'P 1'
#
loop_
_entity.id
_entity.type
_entity.pdbx_description
1 polymer ?
#
loop_
_entity_poly.entity_id
_entity_poly.type
_entity_poly.pdbx_seq_one_letter_code
_entity_poly.pdbx_strand_id
1 'polypeptide(L)'
;MKKGKRYIQLDYPRLTRLGSWLQQSWFPALGSWFLILGFLGCTHPFDIQENTPAGNVAALWQIIDEKYCFVEEKDIDWDALRAPYITRAEAIDPDAEDAHFQLFDLMEEMLNHLHDGHVNLYTPFDISVCRTWYEGYPSCYNAALHRQYLANARYVGGMYYTTLADDSIGYIYYGSFQSSFSATNLYYILSSFKDCRGLILDVRQNGGGSLDYAYRLAATFIDHDTLVGYWQHKRGTGHNDFSDPEPLYVRTEDMRNKWLRPTIVLQDRHSYSATNSFVSAMRYMPNVLLLGGVSGGGGGMPMSYELPNGWTVRFSSVKMYNAEGNSIEEGVPPHILDSLPANPTQDNLIEHAIQIINHAYDNSTH
;
A
#
# COMPACT_ATOMS: atom_id res chain seq x y z
N MET A 1 3.47 60.78 -0.80
CA MET A 1 2.92 60.54 -2.15
C MET A 1 2.24 59.15 -2.16
N LYS A 2 0.89 59.15 -2.18
CA LYS A 2 0.06 57.92 -2.21
C LYS A 2 -0.12 57.51 -3.68
N LYS A 3 0.20 56.24 -4.05
CA LYS A 3 -0.23 55.67 -5.32
C LYS A 3 -1.27 54.58 -5.04
N GLY A 4 -2.49 54.84 -5.54
CA GLY A 4 -3.66 53.99 -5.38
C GLY A 4 -3.61 52.74 -6.29
N LYS A 5 -4.16 51.66 -5.78
CA LYS A 5 -4.48 50.44 -6.52
C LYS A 5 -5.82 50.59 -7.24
N ARG A 6 -5.86 50.38 -8.54
CA ARG A 6 -7.10 50.30 -9.33
C ARG A 6 -7.58 48.84 -9.29
N TYR A 7 -8.82 48.66 -8.88
CA TYR A 7 -9.57 47.41 -9.02
C TYR A 7 -10.35 47.48 -10.34
N ILE A 8 -10.23 46.44 -11.14
CA ILE A 8 -11.03 46.24 -12.35
C ILE A 8 -12.31 45.52 -11.95
N GLN A 9 -13.44 46.19 -12.18
CA GLN A 9 -14.78 45.68 -11.96
C GLN A 9 -15.25 45.04 -13.27
N LEU A 10 -15.63 43.76 -13.23
CA LEU A 10 -16.21 43.05 -14.36
C LEU A 10 -17.74 43.09 -14.23
N ASP A 11 -18.40 43.72 -15.18
CA ASP A 11 -19.85 43.79 -15.30
C ASP A 11 -20.40 42.49 -15.91
N TYR A 12 -21.45 41.93 -15.25
CA TYR A 12 -22.27 40.86 -15.80
C TYR A 12 -23.55 41.44 -16.42
N PRO A 13 -23.95 41.07 -17.65
CA PRO A 13 -25.21 41.54 -18.23
C PRO A 13 -26.41 40.81 -17.65
N ARG A 14 -27.44 41.62 -17.26
CA ARG A 14 -28.78 41.18 -16.86
C ARG A 14 -29.56 40.71 -18.08
N LEU A 15 -30.09 39.51 -18.02
CA LEU A 15 -31.11 39.04 -18.97
C LEU A 15 -32.51 39.38 -18.45
N THR A 16 -33.21 40.16 -19.25
CA THR A 16 -34.56 40.63 -19.06
C THR A 16 -35.63 39.60 -19.46
N ARG A 17 -36.76 39.66 -18.77
CA ARG A 17 -37.97 38.87 -18.95
C ARG A 17 -38.66 39.16 -20.29
N LEU A 18 -39.26 38.09 -20.89
CA LEU A 18 -40.46 38.10 -21.76
C LEU A 18 -41.07 36.72 -21.57
N GLY A 19 -42.32 36.51 -21.24
CA GLY A 19 -43.54 37.05 -21.70
C GLY A 19 -44.46 35.86 -21.92
N SER A 20 -45.58 35.80 -21.19
CA SER A 20 -46.65 34.80 -21.17
C SER A 20 -47.29 34.50 -22.51
N TRP A 21 -47.57 33.21 -22.81
CA TRP A 21 -48.73 32.81 -23.60
C TRP A 21 -49.39 31.57 -23.00
N LEU A 22 -50.65 31.76 -22.57
CA LEU A 22 -51.60 30.71 -22.22
C LEU A 22 -52.12 30.06 -23.49
N GLN A 23 -52.15 28.73 -23.56
CA GLN A 23 -53.15 28.02 -24.34
C GLN A 23 -53.54 26.73 -23.60
N GLN A 24 -54.83 26.69 -23.27
CA GLN A 24 -55.57 25.54 -22.76
C GLN A 24 -55.66 24.44 -23.81
N SER A 25 -55.37 23.23 -23.45
CA SER A 25 -55.94 22.05 -24.12
C SER A 25 -56.22 20.97 -23.09
N TRP A 26 -57.43 20.52 -23.10
CA TRP A 26 -58.00 19.41 -22.33
C TRP A 26 -57.40 18.07 -22.75
N PHE A 27 -56.96 17.28 -21.77
CA PHE A 27 -56.85 15.83 -21.93
C PHE A 27 -57.19 15.10 -20.61
N PRO A 28 -57.87 13.93 -20.72
CA PRO A 28 -58.51 13.26 -19.59
C PRO A 28 -57.55 12.53 -18.70
N ALA A 29 -57.97 12.40 -17.43
CA ALA A 29 -57.31 11.62 -16.39
C ALA A 29 -57.17 10.13 -16.81
N LEU A 30 -55.93 9.71 -17.07
CA LEU A 30 -55.55 8.32 -17.02
C LEU A 30 -54.60 8.12 -15.85
N GLY A 31 -54.99 7.22 -14.96
CA GLY A 31 -54.31 6.95 -13.72
C GLY A 31 -52.87 6.57 -13.93
N SER A 32 -51.97 7.42 -13.44
CA SER A 32 -50.56 7.11 -13.32
C SER A 32 -50.36 6.17 -12.14
N TRP A 33 -50.29 4.89 -12.42
CA TRP A 33 -49.66 3.93 -11.56
C TRP A 33 -48.15 4.27 -11.55
N PHE A 34 -47.72 5.00 -10.56
CA PHE A 34 -46.31 5.08 -10.24
C PHE A 34 -45.84 3.68 -9.81
N LEU A 35 -45.25 2.94 -10.72
CA LEU A 35 -44.36 1.85 -10.42
C LEU A 35 -43.18 2.46 -9.66
N ILE A 36 -43.24 2.40 -8.33
CA ILE A 36 -42.07 2.52 -7.46
C ILE A 36 -41.26 1.25 -7.75
N LEU A 37 -40.41 1.30 -8.77
CA LEU A 37 -39.26 0.42 -8.88
C LEU A 37 -38.36 0.80 -7.70
N GLY A 38 -38.59 0.11 -6.58
CA GLY A 38 -37.63 0.09 -5.50
C GLY A 38 -36.30 -0.33 -6.08
N PHE A 39 -35.32 0.57 -6.06
CA PHE A 39 -33.94 0.19 -6.11
C PHE A 39 -33.66 -0.64 -4.86
N LEU A 40 -33.94 -1.94 -4.96
CA LEU A 40 -33.31 -2.94 -4.12
C LEU A 40 -31.85 -2.98 -4.57
N GLY A 41 -31.07 -1.97 -4.17
CA GLY A 41 -29.65 -2.14 -4.03
C GLY A 41 -29.50 -3.30 -3.04
N CYS A 42 -28.96 -4.42 -3.50
CA CYS A 42 -28.50 -5.49 -2.62
C CYS A 42 -27.30 -4.99 -1.81
N THR A 43 -27.54 -4.11 -0.86
CA THR A 43 -26.76 -4.07 0.36
C THR A 43 -27.38 -5.14 1.19
N HIS A 44 -26.72 -6.31 1.33
CA HIS A 44 -27.00 -7.16 2.49
C HIS A 44 -26.70 -6.25 3.70
N PRO A 45 -27.73 -5.85 4.48
CA PRO A 45 -27.45 -5.17 5.72
C PRO A 45 -26.63 -6.18 6.54
N PHE A 46 -25.47 -5.77 7.06
CA PHE A 46 -24.91 -6.46 8.21
C PHE A 46 -26.05 -6.60 9.20
N ASP A 47 -26.23 -7.80 9.77
CA ASP A 47 -27.13 -7.95 10.89
C ASP A 47 -26.72 -6.88 11.90
N ILE A 48 -27.64 -5.94 12.19
CA ILE A 48 -27.34 -4.82 13.08
C ILE A 48 -27.05 -5.42 14.45
N GLN A 49 -25.78 -5.56 14.75
CA GLN A 49 -25.34 -6.05 16.06
C GLN A 49 -25.53 -4.94 17.09
N GLU A 50 -25.96 -5.33 18.28
CA GLU A 50 -26.10 -4.40 19.40
C GLU A 50 -24.71 -3.91 19.85
N ASN A 51 -24.66 -2.67 20.37
CA ASN A 51 -23.43 -2.12 20.96
C ASN A 51 -23.20 -2.71 22.37
N THR A 52 -22.98 -4.02 22.43
CA THR A 52 -22.52 -4.77 23.61
C THR A 52 -21.14 -5.36 23.32
N PRO A 53 -20.36 -5.80 24.32
CA PRO A 53 -19.10 -6.48 24.05
C PRO A 53 -19.25 -7.65 23.08
N ALA A 54 -20.23 -8.53 23.28
CA ALA A 54 -20.51 -9.67 22.42
C ALA A 54 -20.96 -9.24 21.00
N GLY A 55 -21.81 -8.21 20.89
CA GLY A 55 -22.26 -7.66 19.61
C GLY A 55 -21.10 -7.08 18.80
N ASN A 56 -20.16 -6.36 19.44
CA ASN A 56 -18.98 -5.82 18.77
C ASN A 56 -18.04 -6.94 18.28
N VAL A 57 -17.82 -8.00 19.05
CA VAL A 57 -17.03 -9.16 18.62
C VAL A 57 -17.72 -9.89 17.47
N ALA A 58 -19.04 -10.06 17.51
CA ALA A 58 -19.81 -10.68 16.44
C ALA A 58 -19.74 -9.86 15.14
N ALA A 59 -19.83 -8.52 15.24
CA ALA A 59 -19.67 -7.61 14.10
C ALA A 59 -18.27 -7.69 13.52
N LEU A 60 -17.23 -7.69 14.36
CA LEU A 60 -15.83 -7.82 13.91
C LEU A 60 -15.62 -9.13 13.17
N TRP A 61 -16.08 -10.24 13.75
CA TRP A 61 -15.98 -11.56 13.13
C TRP A 61 -16.63 -11.56 11.73
N GLN A 62 -17.88 -11.07 11.64
CA GLN A 62 -18.64 -11.04 10.40
C GLN A 62 -17.98 -10.14 9.33
N ILE A 63 -17.48 -8.97 9.72
CA ILE A 63 -16.78 -8.05 8.80
C ILE A 63 -15.55 -8.73 8.19
N ILE A 64 -14.75 -9.40 9.00
CA ILE A 64 -13.57 -10.11 8.52
C ILE A 64 -14.00 -11.29 7.63
N ASP A 65 -14.95 -12.09 8.05
CA ASP A 65 -15.47 -13.23 7.29
C ASP A 65 -15.92 -12.83 5.88
N GLU A 66 -16.74 -11.79 5.77
CA GLU A 66 -17.34 -11.38 4.51
C GLU A 66 -16.43 -10.51 3.63
N LYS A 67 -15.50 -9.75 4.21
CA LYS A 67 -14.80 -8.67 3.51
C LYS A 67 -13.29 -8.81 3.42
N TYR A 68 -12.66 -9.55 4.33
CA TYR A 68 -11.22 -9.80 4.25
C TYR A 68 -10.91 -10.74 3.10
N CYS A 69 -9.93 -10.39 2.27
CA CYS A 69 -9.69 -11.11 1.03
C CYS A 69 -8.81 -12.36 1.18
N PHE A 70 -8.14 -12.57 2.32
CA PHE A 70 -7.15 -13.64 2.49
C PHE A 70 -7.56 -14.73 3.48
N VAL A 71 -8.84 -14.85 3.89
CA VAL A 71 -9.29 -15.84 4.87
C VAL A 71 -8.83 -17.26 4.47
N GLU A 72 -9.05 -17.66 3.23
CA GLU A 72 -8.67 -18.99 2.71
C GLU A 72 -7.14 -19.18 2.61
N GLU A 73 -6.39 -18.11 2.36
CA GLU A 73 -4.93 -18.16 2.16
C GLU A 73 -4.15 -18.19 3.48
N LYS A 74 -4.78 -17.77 4.57
CA LYS A 74 -4.15 -17.77 5.90
C LYS A 74 -4.21 -19.12 6.62
N ASP A 75 -4.85 -20.14 6.02
CA ASP A 75 -5.00 -21.49 6.56
C ASP A 75 -5.58 -21.49 8.01
N ILE A 76 -6.62 -20.67 8.22
CA ILE A 76 -7.27 -20.46 9.52
C ILE A 76 -8.72 -20.90 9.42
N ASP A 77 -9.15 -21.72 10.36
CA ASP A 77 -10.58 -22.00 10.59
C ASP A 77 -11.22 -20.79 11.30
N TRP A 78 -11.56 -19.74 10.49
CA TRP A 78 -12.14 -18.51 11.01
C TRP A 78 -13.50 -18.73 11.66
N ASP A 79 -14.29 -19.68 11.16
CA ASP A 79 -15.59 -20.08 11.72
C ASP A 79 -15.46 -20.62 13.14
N ALA A 80 -14.43 -21.41 13.40
CA ALA A 80 -14.18 -21.98 14.74
C ALA A 80 -13.89 -20.91 15.81
N LEU A 81 -13.44 -19.72 15.42
CA LEU A 81 -13.14 -18.63 16.36
C LEU A 81 -14.40 -17.93 16.87
N ARG A 82 -15.50 -17.93 16.11
CA ARG A 82 -16.70 -17.15 16.41
C ARG A 82 -17.26 -17.41 17.81
N ALA A 83 -17.67 -18.65 18.08
CA ALA A 83 -18.36 -18.97 19.32
C ALA A 83 -17.50 -18.78 20.59
N PRO A 84 -16.22 -19.22 20.62
CA PRO A 84 -15.35 -18.97 21.78
C PRO A 84 -15.16 -17.51 22.12
N TYR A 85 -14.94 -16.65 21.10
CA TYR A 85 -14.70 -15.21 21.30
C TYR A 85 -15.98 -14.47 21.73
N ILE A 86 -17.16 -14.81 21.18
CA ILE A 86 -18.45 -14.28 21.64
C ILE A 86 -18.70 -14.66 23.12
N THR A 87 -18.49 -15.93 23.51
CA THR A 87 -18.68 -16.37 24.91
C THR A 87 -17.76 -15.62 25.88
N ARG A 88 -16.49 -15.36 25.46
CA ARG A 88 -15.57 -14.56 26.29
C ARG A 88 -16.03 -13.10 26.38
N ALA A 89 -16.57 -12.54 25.30
CA ALA A 89 -17.11 -11.19 25.30
C ALA A 89 -18.36 -11.02 26.15
N GLU A 90 -19.25 -12.06 26.23
CA GLU A 90 -20.40 -12.08 27.10
C GLU A 90 -20.01 -12.02 28.58
N ALA A 91 -18.81 -12.47 28.95
CA ALA A 91 -18.30 -12.41 30.31
C ALA A 91 -17.73 -11.04 30.71
N ILE A 92 -17.59 -10.11 29.79
CA ILE A 92 -17.13 -8.74 30.07
C ILE A 92 -18.31 -7.95 30.65
N ASP A 93 -18.17 -7.47 31.88
CA ASP A 93 -19.15 -6.53 32.49
C ASP A 93 -19.02 -5.15 31.76
N PRO A 94 -20.04 -4.72 31.02
CA PRO A 94 -19.97 -3.47 30.26
C PRO A 94 -19.87 -2.22 31.16
N ASP A 95 -20.22 -2.32 32.43
CA ASP A 95 -20.16 -1.23 33.40
C ASP A 95 -18.81 -1.20 34.17
N ALA A 96 -17.93 -2.17 33.95
CA ALA A 96 -16.59 -2.17 34.54
C ALA A 96 -15.71 -1.01 33.97
N GLU A 97 -14.91 -0.42 34.84
CA GLU A 97 -14.03 0.72 34.48
C GLU A 97 -13.06 0.36 33.32
N ASP A 98 -12.61 -0.88 33.25
CA ASP A 98 -11.66 -1.41 32.27
C ASP A 98 -12.32 -2.25 31.14
N ALA A 99 -13.66 -2.26 31.04
CA ALA A 99 -14.40 -3.06 30.06
C ALA A 99 -13.91 -2.85 28.61
N HIS A 100 -13.58 -1.60 28.25
CA HIS A 100 -13.12 -1.25 26.93
C HIS A 100 -11.70 -1.79 26.65
N PHE A 101 -10.81 -1.87 27.65
CA PHE A 101 -9.51 -2.50 27.48
C PHE A 101 -9.64 -4.02 27.33
N GLN A 102 -10.47 -4.67 28.16
CA GLN A 102 -10.73 -6.10 28.07
C GLN A 102 -11.30 -6.47 26.68
N LEU A 103 -12.21 -5.66 26.15
CA LEU A 103 -12.78 -5.86 24.82
C LEU A 103 -11.72 -5.67 23.72
N PHE A 104 -10.86 -4.65 23.84
CA PHE A 104 -9.78 -4.40 22.88
C PHE A 104 -8.80 -5.57 22.82
N ASP A 105 -8.33 -6.03 23.99
CA ASP A 105 -7.37 -7.15 24.08
C ASP A 105 -7.96 -8.43 23.49
N LEU A 106 -9.26 -8.70 23.74
CA LEU A 106 -9.96 -9.84 23.17
C LEU A 106 -10.07 -9.78 21.65
N MET A 107 -10.40 -8.61 21.11
CA MET A 107 -10.52 -8.40 19.66
C MET A 107 -9.16 -8.39 18.97
N GLU A 108 -8.13 -7.82 19.57
CA GLU A 108 -6.75 -7.88 19.08
C GLU A 108 -6.24 -9.32 19.01
N GLU A 109 -6.47 -10.12 20.07
CA GLU A 109 -6.14 -11.54 20.10
C GLU A 109 -6.79 -12.29 18.93
N MET A 110 -8.09 -12.04 18.70
CA MET A 110 -8.84 -12.65 17.60
C MET A 110 -8.25 -12.26 16.23
N LEU A 111 -7.96 -10.98 16.00
CA LEU A 111 -7.38 -10.50 14.75
C LEU A 111 -5.95 -11.01 14.51
N ASN A 112 -5.18 -11.23 15.57
CA ASN A 112 -3.80 -11.70 15.47
C ASN A 112 -3.68 -13.15 14.94
N HIS A 113 -4.75 -13.94 14.94
CA HIS A 113 -4.80 -15.21 14.23
C HIS A 113 -4.59 -15.07 12.71
N LEU A 114 -4.86 -13.90 12.14
CA LEU A 114 -4.71 -13.64 10.71
C LEU A 114 -3.24 -13.42 10.27
N HIS A 115 -2.33 -13.17 11.19
CA HIS A 115 -0.91 -12.95 10.93
C HIS A 115 -0.64 -11.91 9.82
N ASP A 116 -1.47 -10.86 9.74
CA ASP A 116 -1.44 -9.84 8.70
C ASP A 116 -1.23 -8.44 9.29
N GLY A 117 -0.16 -7.76 8.88
CA GLY A 117 0.16 -6.40 9.31
C GLY A 117 -0.83 -5.34 8.81
N HIS A 118 -1.67 -5.64 7.82
CA HIS A 118 -2.76 -4.76 7.37
C HIS A 118 -4.05 -4.91 8.18
N VAL A 119 -4.15 -5.92 9.05
CA VAL A 119 -5.32 -6.11 9.93
C VAL A 119 -5.06 -5.38 11.24
N ASN A 120 -5.82 -4.31 11.48
CA ASN A 120 -5.66 -3.46 12.65
C ASN A 120 -7.03 -3.03 13.18
N LEU A 121 -7.15 -2.95 14.51
CA LEU A 121 -8.27 -2.34 15.21
C LEU A 121 -7.84 -0.95 15.74
N TYR A 122 -8.52 0.10 15.31
CA TYR A 122 -8.29 1.47 15.74
C TYR A 122 -9.30 1.87 16.78
N THR A 123 -8.84 2.33 17.91
CA THR A 123 -9.64 2.85 19.03
C THR A 123 -9.15 4.24 19.44
N PRO A 124 -9.88 5.00 20.26
CA PRO A 124 -9.41 6.28 20.78
C PRO A 124 -8.18 6.22 21.68
N PHE A 125 -7.81 5.02 22.18
CA PHE A 125 -6.77 4.85 23.19
C PHE A 125 -5.62 3.92 22.71
N ASP A 126 -5.85 3.03 21.71
CA ASP A 126 -4.80 2.15 21.20
C ASP A 126 -5.08 1.69 19.76
N ILE A 127 -4.07 1.06 19.13
CA ILE A 127 -4.16 0.44 17.82
C ILE A 127 -3.57 -0.96 17.91
N SER A 128 -4.36 -1.99 17.53
CA SER A 128 -3.84 -3.36 17.48
C SER A 128 -2.75 -3.53 16.41
N VAL A 129 -1.70 -4.28 16.73
CA VAL A 129 -0.55 -4.47 15.85
C VAL A 129 -0.16 -5.94 15.77
N CYS A 130 -0.33 -6.55 14.61
CA CYS A 130 0.27 -7.83 14.31
C CYS A 130 1.77 -7.66 13.98
N ARG A 131 2.66 -8.38 14.66
CA ARG A 131 4.12 -8.33 14.45
C ARG A 131 4.69 -9.62 13.88
N THR A 132 3.96 -10.69 13.89
CA THR A 132 4.44 -12.04 13.52
C THR A 132 4.86 -12.15 12.06
N TRP A 133 4.37 -11.28 11.17
CA TRP A 133 4.70 -11.30 9.76
C TRP A 133 6.18 -10.98 9.45
N TYR A 134 6.91 -10.31 10.36
CA TYR A 134 8.33 -9.98 10.18
C TYR A 134 9.28 -10.69 11.14
N GLU A 135 8.76 -11.40 12.13
CA GLU A 135 9.58 -12.11 13.11
C GLU A 135 10.22 -13.38 12.51
N GLY A 136 11.43 -13.73 12.97
CA GLY A 136 12.13 -14.94 12.54
C GLY A 136 12.88 -14.84 11.19
N TYR A 137 12.81 -13.72 10.49
CA TYR A 137 13.57 -13.53 9.25
C TYR A 137 14.99 -13.01 9.52
N PRO A 138 15.99 -13.39 8.66
CA PRO A 138 17.34 -12.86 8.76
C PRO A 138 17.39 -11.35 8.65
N SER A 139 18.26 -10.70 9.44
CA SER A 139 18.44 -9.26 9.36
C SER A 139 19.16 -8.85 8.08
N CYS A 140 18.62 -7.90 7.34
CA CYS A 140 19.22 -7.30 6.16
C CYS A 140 19.58 -5.82 6.38
N TYR A 141 19.40 -5.28 7.58
CA TYR A 141 19.58 -3.86 7.84
C TYR A 141 20.19 -3.59 9.22
N ASN A 142 21.15 -2.67 9.27
CA ASN A 142 21.71 -2.12 10.49
C ASN A 142 21.79 -0.59 10.36
N ALA A 143 21.01 0.12 11.14
CA ALA A 143 20.88 1.58 11.05
C ALA A 143 22.20 2.33 11.32
N ALA A 144 23.10 1.78 12.16
CA ALA A 144 24.38 2.42 12.45
C ALA A 144 25.35 2.31 11.28
N LEU A 145 25.41 1.15 10.63
CA LEU A 145 26.23 0.93 9.43
C LEU A 145 25.66 1.71 8.25
N HIS A 146 24.36 1.64 8.01
CA HIS A 146 23.70 2.34 6.92
C HIS A 146 23.94 3.85 6.96
N ARG A 147 23.92 4.47 8.15
CA ARG A 147 24.23 5.92 8.30
C ARG A 147 25.60 6.32 7.79
N GLN A 148 26.58 5.42 7.75
CA GLN A 148 27.92 5.73 7.22
C GLN A 148 27.87 6.00 5.71
N TYR A 149 27.02 5.28 4.98
CA TYR A 149 26.82 5.48 3.52
C TYR A 149 26.00 6.75 3.21
N LEU A 150 25.29 7.30 4.19
CA LEU A 150 24.50 8.53 4.07
C LEU A 150 25.22 9.79 4.57
N ALA A 151 26.46 9.68 5.06
CA ALA A 151 27.16 10.80 5.72
C ALA A 151 27.24 12.08 4.86
N ASN A 152 27.37 11.94 3.55
CA ASN A 152 27.43 13.05 2.57
C ASN A 152 26.20 13.11 1.66
N ALA A 153 25.12 12.40 1.99
CA ALA A 153 23.93 12.34 1.15
C ALA A 153 23.17 13.67 1.15
N ARG A 154 22.65 14.03 -0.02
CA ARG A 154 21.62 15.07 -0.18
C ARG A 154 20.24 14.47 0.07
N TYR A 155 19.28 15.33 0.36
CA TYR A 155 17.91 14.92 0.64
C TYR A 155 16.91 15.76 -0.16
N VAL A 156 16.02 15.10 -0.90
CA VAL A 156 14.90 15.75 -1.61
C VAL A 156 13.81 14.71 -1.94
N GLY A 157 12.54 15.10 -1.85
CA GLY A 157 11.42 14.24 -2.21
C GLY A 157 11.38 12.92 -1.41
N GLY A 158 11.70 12.97 -0.12
CA GLY A 158 11.74 11.77 0.74
C GLY A 158 12.96 10.87 0.50
N MET A 159 13.84 11.19 -0.43
CA MET A 159 14.99 10.37 -0.83
C MET A 159 16.30 10.98 -0.36
N TYR A 160 17.14 10.16 0.28
CA TYR A 160 18.56 10.45 0.44
C TYR A 160 19.31 9.93 -0.77
N TYR A 161 20.24 10.72 -1.32
CA TYR A 161 21.01 10.30 -2.47
C TYR A 161 22.46 10.80 -2.43
N THR A 162 23.36 9.98 -2.89
CA THR A 162 24.80 10.23 -2.95
C THR A 162 25.44 9.33 -4.02
N THR A 163 26.75 9.43 -4.21
CA THR A 163 27.53 8.48 -4.98
C THR A 163 28.40 7.64 -4.06
N LEU A 164 28.69 6.40 -4.48
CA LEU A 164 29.55 5.44 -3.80
C LEU A 164 30.66 4.97 -4.76
N ALA A 165 31.63 4.23 -4.24
CA ALA A 165 32.71 3.61 -5.01
C ALA A 165 33.43 4.62 -5.94
N ASP A 166 34.05 5.65 -5.35
CA ASP A 166 34.76 6.73 -6.06
C ASP A 166 33.86 7.40 -7.13
N ASP A 167 32.66 7.78 -6.74
CA ASP A 167 31.65 8.43 -7.57
C ASP A 167 31.15 7.63 -8.80
N SER A 168 31.44 6.33 -8.84
CA SER A 168 31.10 5.49 -9.99
C SER A 168 29.71 4.83 -9.90
N ILE A 169 29.05 4.83 -8.74
CA ILE A 169 27.75 4.20 -8.49
C ILE A 169 26.82 5.18 -7.79
N GLY A 170 25.62 5.42 -8.37
CA GLY A 170 24.57 6.17 -7.71
C GLY A 170 23.96 5.37 -6.56
N TYR A 171 23.63 6.04 -5.48
CA TYR A 171 22.94 5.44 -4.34
C TYR A 171 21.74 6.30 -3.94
N ILE A 172 20.56 5.68 -3.85
CA ILE A 172 19.33 6.28 -3.35
C ILE A 172 18.80 5.42 -2.20
N TYR A 173 18.52 6.04 -1.06
CA TYR A 173 17.71 5.45 0.00
C TYR A 173 16.36 6.13 0.05
N TYR A 174 15.28 5.32 -0.11
CA TYR A 174 13.90 5.78 -0.03
C TYR A 174 13.15 5.01 1.04
N GLY A 175 13.11 5.57 2.24
CA GLY A 175 12.63 4.89 3.45
C GLY A 175 11.12 4.87 3.64
N SER A 176 10.32 5.57 2.80
CA SER A 176 8.86 5.53 2.90
C SER A 176 8.17 6.06 1.65
N PHE A 177 7.25 5.29 1.11
CA PHE A 177 6.32 5.73 0.06
C PHE A 177 5.19 6.65 0.58
N GLN A 178 5.18 7.02 1.85
CA GLN A 178 4.36 8.13 2.35
C GLN A 178 4.96 9.49 1.97
N SER A 179 6.26 9.56 1.75
CA SER A 179 6.96 10.76 1.32
C SER A 179 6.77 10.97 -0.18
N SER A 180 6.26 12.14 -0.58
CA SER A 180 6.04 12.48 -1.98
C SER A 180 7.33 12.91 -2.69
N PHE A 181 7.42 12.64 -3.99
CA PHE A 181 8.43 13.18 -4.88
C PHE A 181 7.79 13.69 -6.18
N SER A 182 8.48 14.63 -6.84
CA SER A 182 8.10 15.13 -8.15
C SER A 182 9.03 14.59 -9.26
N ALA A 183 8.59 14.68 -10.52
CA ALA A 183 9.44 14.39 -11.66
C ALA A 183 10.71 15.26 -11.68
N THR A 184 10.63 16.49 -11.19
CA THR A 184 11.77 17.41 -11.05
C THR A 184 12.76 16.91 -10.00
N ASN A 185 12.29 16.37 -8.87
CA ASN A 185 13.18 15.78 -7.88
C ASN A 185 14.00 14.64 -8.48
N LEU A 186 13.34 13.68 -9.16
CA LEU A 186 14.02 12.58 -9.82
C LEU A 186 14.97 13.05 -10.93
N TYR A 187 14.59 14.07 -11.70
CA TYR A 187 15.48 14.65 -12.70
C TYR A 187 16.82 15.11 -12.09
N TYR A 188 16.79 15.86 -10.99
CA TYR A 188 18.01 16.32 -10.32
C TYR A 188 18.82 15.18 -9.70
N ILE A 189 18.14 14.20 -9.06
CA ILE A 189 18.80 13.01 -8.51
C ILE A 189 19.53 12.26 -9.64
N LEU A 190 18.82 11.86 -10.69
CA LEU A 190 19.39 11.07 -11.78
C LEU A 190 20.44 11.84 -12.59
N SER A 191 20.29 13.17 -12.72
CA SER A 191 21.29 14.01 -13.37
C SER A 191 22.61 14.05 -12.60
N SER A 192 22.57 13.92 -11.27
CA SER A 192 23.79 13.83 -10.45
C SER A 192 24.54 12.50 -10.67
N PHE A 193 23.87 11.49 -11.19
CA PHE A 193 24.41 10.15 -11.48
C PHE A 193 24.73 9.94 -12.99
N LYS A 194 24.78 11.02 -13.78
CA LYS A 194 24.96 10.91 -15.25
C LYS A 194 26.20 10.10 -15.67
N ASP A 195 27.26 10.15 -14.87
CA ASP A 195 28.53 9.46 -15.13
C ASP A 195 28.66 8.12 -14.36
N CYS A 196 27.65 7.75 -13.53
CA CYS A 196 27.67 6.50 -12.81
C CYS A 196 27.40 5.29 -13.72
N ARG A 197 28.04 4.15 -13.43
CA ARG A 197 27.88 2.88 -14.16
C ARG A 197 26.54 2.20 -13.89
N GLY A 198 26.02 2.37 -12.66
CA GLY A 198 24.79 1.78 -12.18
C GLY A 198 24.23 2.51 -10.97
N LEU A 199 23.13 1.99 -10.46
CA LEU A 199 22.39 2.55 -9.34
C LEU A 199 22.10 1.46 -8.29
N ILE A 200 22.27 1.82 -7.03
CA ILE A 200 21.70 1.08 -5.90
C ILE A 200 20.49 1.86 -5.40
N LEU A 201 19.31 1.24 -5.44
CA LEU A 201 18.08 1.78 -4.89
C LEU A 201 17.70 0.98 -3.64
N ASP A 202 17.89 1.59 -2.49
CA ASP A 202 17.68 0.95 -1.20
C ASP A 202 16.28 1.29 -0.67
N VAL A 203 15.41 0.27 -0.60
CA VAL A 203 14.05 0.35 -0.03
C VAL A 203 13.90 -0.54 1.20
N ARG A 204 15.01 -0.94 1.82
CA ARG A 204 14.97 -1.64 3.11
C ARG A 204 14.36 -0.72 4.17
N GLN A 205 13.62 -1.31 5.12
CA GLN A 205 12.88 -0.58 6.17
C GLN A 205 11.79 0.37 5.65
N ASN A 206 11.41 0.27 4.37
CA ASN A 206 10.31 1.03 3.80
C ASN A 206 8.98 0.28 3.98
N GLY A 207 8.20 0.66 4.99
CA GLY A 207 6.90 0.04 5.32
C GLY A 207 5.76 0.35 4.33
N GLY A 208 6.06 0.96 3.18
CA GLY A 208 5.04 1.26 2.17
C GLY A 208 4.51 2.69 2.20
N GLY A 209 3.27 2.85 1.77
CA GLY A 209 2.57 4.12 1.61
C GLY A 209 1.74 4.16 0.32
N SER A 210 2.00 5.12 -0.57
CA SER A 210 1.26 5.30 -1.81
C SER A 210 1.73 4.35 -2.92
N LEU A 211 0.81 3.56 -3.48
CA LEU A 211 1.04 2.77 -4.68
C LEU A 211 1.34 3.65 -5.90
N ASP A 212 0.75 4.87 -5.98
CA ASP A 212 1.07 5.81 -7.06
C ASP A 212 2.56 6.17 -7.07
N TYR A 213 3.14 6.50 -5.91
CA TYR A 213 4.57 6.77 -5.84
C TYR A 213 5.42 5.53 -6.13
N ALA A 214 4.98 4.35 -5.71
CA ALA A 214 5.66 3.09 -6.00
C ALA A 214 5.74 2.84 -7.51
N TYR A 215 4.63 2.90 -8.24
CA TYR A 215 4.61 2.66 -9.68
C TYR A 215 5.21 3.80 -10.50
N ARG A 216 5.07 5.05 -10.08
CA ARG A 216 5.77 6.19 -10.69
C ARG A 216 7.29 6.07 -10.56
N LEU A 217 7.80 5.60 -9.42
CA LEU A 217 9.22 5.32 -9.29
C LEU A 217 9.65 4.16 -10.20
N ALA A 218 8.87 3.08 -10.25
CA ALA A 218 9.13 1.94 -11.13
C ALA A 218 9.14 2.34 -12.61
N ALA A 219 8.27 3.28 -13.02
CA ALA A 219 8.23 3.82 -14.39
C ALA A 219 9.53 4.50 -14.85
N THR A 220 10.41 4.84 -13.91
CA THR A 220 11.76 5.37 -14.22
C THR A 220 12.67 4.34 -14.89
N PHE A 221 12.41 3.04 -14.67
CA PHE A 221 13.30 1.93 -15.06
C PHE A 221 12.83 1.18 -16.31
N ILE A 222 11.81 1.69 -17.02
CA ILE A 222 11.26 1.09 -18.25
C ILE A 222 11.27 2.08 -19.40
N ASP A 223 11.30 1.58 -20.64
CA ASP A 223 11.15 2.32 -21.89
C ASP A 223 9.86 1.98 -22.66
N HIS A 224 9.11 0.97 -22.21
CA HIS A 224 7.81 0.58 -22.73
C HIS A 224 6.89 0.14 -21.57
N ASP A 225 5.56 0.21 -21.80
CA ASP A 225 4.57 -0.22 -20.83
C ASP A 225 4.77 -1.68 -20.46
N THR A 226 4.91 -1.97 -19.18
CA THR A 226 5.26 -3.30 -18.68
C THR A 226 4.15 -3.84 -17.79
N LEU A 227 3.64 -5.05 -18.11
CA LEU A 227 2.75 -5.79 -17.22
C LEU A 227 3.53 -6.24 -15.98
N VAL A 228 3.06 -5.85 -14.80
CA VAL A 228 3.75 -6.15 -13.54
C VAL A 228 2.92 -7.00 -12.58
N GLY A 229 1.64 -7.22 -12.90
CA GLY A 229 0.77 -8.03 -12.06
C GLY A 229 -0.70 -7.94 -12.41
N TYR A 230 -1.50 -8.37 -11.47
CA TYR A 230 -2.96 -8.32 -11.52
C TYR A 230 -3.51 -7.98 -10.15
N TRP A 231 -4.75 -7.51 -10.10
CA TRP A 231 -5.52 -7.41 -8.87
C TRP A 231 -6.91 -8.00 -9.04
N GLN A 232 -7.51 -8.42 -7.91
CA GLN A 232 -8.89 -8.90 -7.85
C GLN A 232 -9.60 -8.24 -6.67
N HIS A 233 -10.77 -7.70 -6.93
CA HIS A 233 -11.60 -7.04 -5.92
C HIS A 233 -12.59 -8.01 -5.30
N LYS A 234 -12.75 -7.99 -4.00
CA LYS A 234 -13.82 -8.68 -3.30
C LYS A 234 -15.18 -8.17 -3.80
N ARG A 235 -16.09 -9.05 -4.20
CA ARG A 235 -17.38 -8.71 -4.81
C ARG A 235 -18.57 -9.13 -3.98
N GLY A 236 -18.50 -10.23 -3.28
CA GLY A 236 -19.56 -10.83 -2.48
C GLY A 236 -19.16 -11.09 -1.04
N THR A 237 -19.98 -11.90 -0.34
CA THR A 237 -19.74 -12.30 1.03
C THR A 237 -19.00 -13.63 1.16
N GLY A 238 -19.07 -14.51 0.15
CA GLY A 238 -18.34 -15.77 0.14
C GLY A 238 -16.84 -15.56 0.00
N HIS A 239 -16.02 -16.37 0.64
CA HIS A 239 -14.56 -16.20 0.72
C HIS A 239 -13.89 -16.11 -0.66
N ASN A 240 -14.45 -16.76 -1.67
CA ASN A 240 -13.93 -16.79 -3.04
C ASN A 240 -14.69 -15.87 -4.04
N ASP A 241 -15.53 -14.99 -3.55
CA ASP A 241 -16.30 -14.05 -4.37
C ASP A 241 -15.44 -12.85 -4.81
N PHE A 242 -14.72 -13.00 -5.91
CA PHE A 242 -13.86 -11.96 -6.47
C PHE A 242 -14.26 -11.56 -7.89
N SER A 243 -13.78 -10.40 -8.34
CA SER A 243 -13.82 -10.00 -9.75
C SER A 243 -12.89 -10.89 -10.58
N ASP A 244 -13.05 -10.82 -11.92
CA ASP A 244 -11.99 -11.30 -12.81
C ASP A 244 -10.67 -10.55 -12.50
N PRO A 245 -9.51 -11.19 -12.75
CA PRO A 245 -8.21 -10.53 -12.61
C PRO A 245 -8.08 -9.35 -13.57
N GLU A 246 -7.78 -8.17 -13.06
CA GLU A 246 -7.53 -6.97 -13.85
C GLU A 246 -6.03 -6.73 -13.99
N PRO A 247 -5.48 -6.57 -15.21
CA PRO A 247 -4.06 -6.43 -15.43
C PRO A 247 -3.54 -5.09 -14.92
N LEU A 248 -2.39 -5.14 -14.25
CA LEU A 248 -1.68 -4.00 -13.68
C LEU A 248 -0.42 -3.70 -14.50
N TYR A 249 -0.34 -2.49 -15.04
CA TYR A 249 0.80 -2.03 -15.84
C TYR A 249 1.54 -0.89 -15.16
N VAL A 250 2.85 -0.92 -15.22
CA VAL A 250 3.68 0.28 -15.08
C VAL A 250 3.75 0.96 -16.44
N ARG A 251 3.36 2.25 -16.51
CA ARG A 251 3.25 3.02 -17.74
C ARG A 251 4.46 3.93 -17.93
N THR A 252 4.99 4.00 -19.15
CA THR A 252 6.14 4.86 -19.46
C THR A 252 5.82 6.35 -19.34
N GLU A 253 4.57 6.74 -19.54
CA GLU A 253 4.10 8.12 -19.44
C GLU A 253 4.08 8.66 -18.01
N ASP A 254 4.02 7.77 -17.00
CA ASP A 254 3.99 8.14 -15.59
C ASP A 254 5.29 8.81 -15.13
N MET A 255 6.41 8.58 -15.86
CA MET A 255 7.67 9.21 -15.57
C MET A 255 8.51 9.46 -16.85
N ARG A 256 8.89 10.70 -17.07
CA ARG A 256 9.73 11.11 -18.24
C ARG A 256 11.22 10.90 -18.01
N ASN A 257 11.67 10.96 -16.76
CA ASN A 257 13.07 10.71 -16.42
C ASN A 257 13.32 9.21 -16.39
N LYS A 258 14.20 8.71 -17.23
CA LYS A 258 14.50 7.29 -17.37
C LYS A 258 15.90 6.97 -16.87
N TRP A 259 16.02 5.80 -16.26
CA TRP A 259 17.27 5.19 -15.86
C TRP A 259 17.28 3.75 -16.35
N LEU A 260 17.92 3.48 -17.47
CA LEU A 260 17.93 2.15 -18.10
C LEU A 260 19.28 1.43 -17.93
N ARG A 261 20.14 1.94 -17.04
CA ARG A 261 21.41 1.31 -16.65
C ARG A 261 21.20 0.27 -15.55
N PRO A 262 22.20 -0.63 -15.31
CA PRO A 262 22.12 -1.61 -14.25
C PRO A 262 21.69 -1.02 -12.92
N THR A 263 20.74 -1.67 -12.26
CA THR A 263 20.19 -1.23 -10.98
C THR A 263 20.06 -2.41 -10.04
N ILE A 264 20.56 -2.26 -8.81
CA ILE A 264 20.32 -3.20 -7.72
C ILE A 264 19.31 -2.57 -6.76
N VAL A 265 18.20 -3.24 -6.53
CA VAL A 265 17.22 -2.86 -5.52
C VAL A 265 17.49 -3.67 -4.25
N LEU A 266 17.80 -2.97 -3.16
CA LEU A 266 17.96 -3.61 -1.84
C LEU A 266 16.61 -3.66 -1.14
N GLN A 267 16.23 -4.86 -0.71
CA GLN A 267 14.97 -5.12 0.01
C GLN A 267 15.20 -5.95 1.27
N ASP A 268 14.27 -5.87 2.20
CA ASP A 268 14.25 -6.68 3.42
C ASP A 268 12.82 -7.03 3.83
N ARG A 269 12.66 -7.75 4.96
CA ARG A 269 11.33 -8.10 5.46
C ARG A 269 10.47 -6.88 5.83
N HIS A 270 11.04 -5.73 6.11
CA HIS A 270 10.32 -4.47 6.34
C HIS A 270 10.01 -3.69 5.05
N SER A 271 10.42 -4.18 3.87
CA SER A 271 9.93 -3.69 2.57
C SER A 271 8.51 -4.21 2.36
N TYR A 272 7.50 -3.50 2.90
CA TYR A 272 6.14 -3.97 3.11
C TYR A 272 5.10 -3.18 2.32
N SER A 273 3.91 -3.75 2.05
CA SER A 273 2.76 -3.04 1.47
C SER A 273 3.10 -2.44 0.09
N ALA A 274 2.95 -1.13 -0.12
CA ALA A 274 3.31 -0.48 -1.39
C ALA A 274 4.77 -0.72 -1.81
N THR A 275 5.68 -0.93 -0.86
CA THR A 275 7.08 -1.31 -1.16
C THR A 275 7.16 -2.75 -1.65
N ASN A 276 6.36 -3.66 -1.09
CA ASN A 276 6.23 -5.02 -1.60
C ASN A 276 5.73 -5.03 -3.05
N SER A 277 4.71 -4.23 -3.37
CA SER A 277 4.20 -4.05 -4.73
C SER A 277 5.25 -3.41 -5.65
N PHE A 278 6.05 -2.46 -5.14
CA PHE A 278 7.17 -1.86 -5.86
C PHE A 278 8.23 -2.91 -6.23
N VAL A 279 8.72 -3.69 -5.28
CA VAL A 279 9.75 -4.71 -5.57
C VAL A 279 9.21 -5.82 -6.45
N SER A 280 7.92 -6.17 -6.32
CA SER A 280 7.25 -7.09 -7.25
C SER A 280 7.29 -6.56 -8.68
N ALA A 281 6.97 -5.28 -8.90
CA ALA A 281 7.07 -4.65 -10.20
C ALA A 281 8.50 -4.59 -10.72
N MET A 282 9.47 -4.18 -9.88
CA MET A 282 10.89 -4.07 -10.24
C MET A 282 11.51 -5.39 -10.67
N ARG A 283 10.95 -6.52 -10.22
CA ARG A 283 11.39 -7.86 -10.62
C ARG A 283 11.29 -8.10 -12.13
N TYR A 284 10.38 -7.41 -12.81
CA TYR A 284 10.14 -7.55 -14.26
C TYR A 284 10.85 -6.50 -15.11
N MET A 285 11.67 -5.63 -14.48
CA MET A 285 12.44 -4.62 -15.22
C MET A 285 13.77 -5.23 -15.72
N PRO A 286 14.10 -5.10 -17.02
CA PRO A 286 15.21 -5.85 -17.63
C PRO A 286 16.58 -5.50 -17.06
N ASN A 287 16.74 -4.30 -16.49
CA ASN A 287 18.03 -3.81 -15.96
C ASN A 287 18.10 -3.85 -14.44
N VAL A 288 17.19 -4.58 -13.77
CA VAL A 288 17.05 -4.58 -12.33
C VAL A 288 17.30 -5.97 -11.75
N LEU A 289 18.09 -6.04 -10.69
CA LEU A 289 18.19 -7.18 -9.80
C LEU A 289 17.75 -6.79 -8.39
N LEU A 290 16.98 -7.67 -7.76
CA LEU A 290 16.59 -7.55 -6.36
C LEU A 290 17.61 -8.30 -5.50
N LEU A 291 18.14 -7.67 -4.45
CA LEU A 291 19.14 -8.23 -3.54
C LEU A 291 18.67 -8.03 -2.09
N GLY A 292 18.83 -9.02 -1.26
CA GLY A 292 18.58 -8.98 0.18
C GLY A 292 17.66 -10.11 0.66
N GLY A 293 16.73 -9.83 1.57
CA GLY A 293 15.75 -10.77 2.10
C GLY A 293 14.46 -10.82 1.29
N VAL A 294 13.59 -11.77 1.60
CA VAL A 294 12.21 -11.77 1.12
C VAL A 294 11.51 -10.51 1.68
N SER A 295 10.77 -9.79 0.84
CA SER A 295 10.03 -8.60 1.26
C SER A 295 8.90 -8.94 2.25
N GLY A 296 8.27 -7.92 2.83
CA GLY A 296 7.34 -8.08 3.94
C GLY A 296 5.98 -8.63 3.57
N GLY A 297 5.62 -8.63 2.29
CA GLY A 297 4.26 -8.95 1.91
C GLY A 297 3.29 -7.77 2.06
N GLY A 298 2.05 -8.08 2.47
CA GLY A 298 0.98 -7.09 2.48
C GLY A 298 0.53 -6.79 1.06
N GLY A 299 0.31 -7.84 0.26
CA GLY A 299 -0.12 -7.80 -1.14
C GLY A 299 -1.59 -7.48 -1.34
N GLY A 300 -2.22 -6.82 -0.35
CA GLY A 300 -3.60 -6.42 -0.40
C GLY A 300 -3.79 -4.90 -0.28
N MET A 301 -4.92 -4.40 -0.80
CA MET A 301 -5.31 -3.01 -0.58
C MET A 301 -6.26 -2.92 0.61
N PRO A 302 -5.87 -2.20 1.68
CA PRO A 302 -6.68 -2.12 2.87
C PRO A 302 -7.89 -1.19 2.71
N MET A 303 -8.97 -1.57 3.39
CA MET A 303 -10.16 -0.78 3.63
C MET A 303 -10.52 -0.79 5.12
N SER A 304 -11.49 0.01 5.52
CA SER A 304 -11.89 0.12 6.91
C SER A 304 -13.40 0.04 7.06
N TYR A 305 -13.85 -0.56 8.18
CA TYR A 305 -15.24 -0.61 8.60
C TYR A 305 -15.37 -0.18 10.05
N GLU A 306 -16.48 0.50 10.36
CA GLU A 306 -16.82 0.92 11.71
C GLU A 306 -17.62 -0.19 12.43
N LEU A 307 -17.30 -0.42 13.69
CA LEU A 307 -18.00 -1.33 14.59
C LEU A 307 -19.12 -0.60 15.35
N PRO A 308 -20.08 -1.32 15.95
CA PRO A 308 -21.20 -0.69 16.67
C PRO A 308 -20.78 0.29 17.78
N ASN A 309 -19.62 0.08 18.41
CA ASN A 309 -19.06 0.97 19.42
C ASN A 309 -18.26 2.18 18.86
N GLY A 310 -18.20 2.35 17.52
CA GLY A 310 -17.47 3.42 16.86
C GLY A 310 -15.97 3.12 16.65
N TRP A 311 -15.46 1.96 17.05
CA TRP A 311 -14.10 1.53 16.71
C TRP A 311 -14.02 1.17 15.23
N THR A 312 -12.82 1.20 14.67
CA THR A 312 -12.63 0.94 13.24
C THR A 312 -11.71 -0.24 13.05
N VAL A 313 -12.16 -1.27 12.32
CA VAL A 313 -11.30 -2.35 11.84
C VAL A 313 -10.81 -2.04 10.42
N ARG A 314 -9.51 -2.22 10.19
CA ARG A 314 -8.83 -2.08 8.89
C ARG A 314 -8.32 -3.45 8.46
N PHE A 315 -8.47 -3.79 7.19
CA PHE A 315 -8.01 -5.07 6.60
C PHE A 315 -7.96 -4.98 5.07
N SER A 316 -7.30 -5.94 4.42
CA SER A 316 -7.20 -6.01 2.95
C SER A 316 -8.47 -6.58 2.32
N SER A 317 -8.97 -5.93 1.24
CA SER A 317 -10.15 -6.36 0.46
C SER A 317 -9.85 -6.59 -1.04
N VAL A 318 -8.64 -6.34 -1.47
CA VAL A 318 -8.16 -6.54 -2.84
C VAL A 318 -6.93 -7.42 -2.80
N LYS A 319 -6.93 -8.51 -3.56
CA LYS A 319 -5.74 -9.36 -3.75
C LYS A 319 -4.85 -8.79 -4.83
N MET A 320 -3.55 -8.84 -4.63
CA MET A 320 -2.57 -8.46 -5.65
C MET A 320 -1.68 -9.65 -5.99
N TYR A 321 -1.42 -9.78 -7.28
CA TYR A 321 -0.61 -10.87 -7.85
C TYR A 321 0.52 -10.28 -8.69
N ASN A 322 1.61 -11.00 -8.83
CA ASN A 322 2.68 -10.69 -9.76
C ASN A 322 2.26 -10.97 -11.23
N ALA A 323 3.12 -10.66 -12.19
CA ALA A 323 2.83 -10.87 -13.62
C ALA A 323 2.67 -12.34 -14.02
N GLU A 324 3.12 -13.28 -13.20
CA GLU A 324 2.97 -14.71 -13.37
C GLU A 324 1.67 -15.25 -12.74
N GLY A 325 0.89 -14.38 -12.06
CA GLY A 325 -0.36 -14.75 -11.38
C GLY A 325 -0.16 -15.33 -9.98
N ASN A 326 1.03 -15.23 -9.39
CA ASN A 326 1.28 -15.66 -8.01
C ASN A 326 0.96 -14.54 -7.03
N SER A 327 0.33 -14.88 -5.89
CA SER A 327 0.07 -13.96 -4.80
C SER A 327 1.39 -13.34 -4.28
N ILE A 328 1.34 -12.04 -3.97
CA ILE A 328 2.46 -11.33 -3.35
C ILE A 328 2.20 -11.03 -1.85
N GLU A 329 1.17 -11.65 -1.28
CA GLU A 329 0.79 -11.43 0.13
C GLU A 329 1.90 -11.82 1.10
N GLU A 330 2.56 -12.94 0.89
CA GLU A 330 3.62 -13.44 1.79
C GLU A 330 5.01 -12.83 1.51
N GLY A 331 5.11 -11.97 0.49
CA GLY A 331 6.32 -11.27 0.09
C GLY A 331 6.89 -11.75 -1.25
N VAL A 332 7.86 -10.99 -1.74
CA VAL A 332 8.54 -11.19 -3.01
C VAL A 332 9.97 -11.65 -2.73
N PRO A 333 10.37 -12.86 -3.18
CA PRO A 333 11.76 -13.28 -3.04
C PRO A 333 12.69 -12.43 -3.92
N PRO A 334 13.90 -12.08 -3.43
CA PRO A 334 14.89 -11.39 -4.26
C PRO A 334 15.45 -12.31 -5.36
N HIS A 335 16.15 -11.75 -6.35
CA HIS A 335 16.94 -12.54 -7.31
C HIS A 335 18.17 -13.14 -6.63
N ILE A 336 18.74 -12.39 -5.68
CA ILE A 336 19.93 -12.82 -4.91
C ILE A 336 19.58 -12.70 -3.43
N LEU A 337 19.42 -13.86 -2.77
CA LEU A 337 19.17 -13.93 -1.34
C LEU A 337 20.48 -13.65 -0.59
N ASP A 338 20.46 -12.65 0.28
CA ASP A 338 21.59 -12.26 1.13
C ASP A 338 21.10 -11.61 2.41
N SER A 339 21.96 -11.57 3.43
CA SER A 339 21.66 -11.00 4.74
C SER A 339 22.92 -10.49 5.42
N LEU A 340 22.75 -9.69 6.48
CA LEU A 340 23.89 -9.29 7.29
C LEU A 340 24.39 -10.47 8.15
N PRO A 341 25.70 -10.62 8.31
CA PRO A 341 26.26 -11.57 9.27
C PRO A 341 25.93 -11.14 10.71
N ALA A 342 26.12 -12.04 11.68
CA ALA A 342 25.77 -11.79 13.08
C ALA A 342 26.49 -10.55 13.67
N ASN A 343 27.72 -10.27 13.26
CA ASN A 343 28.51 -9.12 13.73
C ASN A 343 29.08 -8.35 12.52
N PRO A 344 28.23 -7.58 11.80
CA PRO A 344 28.68 -6.87 10.62
C PRO A 344 29.54 -5.67 11.00
N THR A 345 30.63 -5.45 10.29
CA THR A 345 31.49 -4.26 10.39
C THR A 345 31.22 -3.23 9.30
N GLN A 346 30.50 -3.62 8.26
CA GLN A 346 30.04 -2.81 7.13
C GLN A 346 28.67 -3.31 6.66
N ASP A 347 28.00 -2.57 5.82
CA ASP A 347 26.74 -3.01 5.20
C ASP A 347 27.04 -3.94 4.00
N ASN A 348 27.08 -5.25 4.29
CA ASN A 348 27.48 -6.27 3.31
C ASN A 348 26.57 -6.27 2.07
N LEU A 349 25.29 -5.89 2.20
CA LEU A 349 24.39 -5.86 1.04
C LEU A 349 24.74 -4.69 0.11
N ILE A 350 25.08 -3.51 0.65
CA ILE A 350 25.56 -2.38 -0.17
C ILE A 350 26.86 -2.76 -0.86
N GLU A 351 27.82 -3.36 -0.14
CA GLU A 351 29.10 -3.79 -0.72
C GLU A 351 28.92 -4.86 -1.80
N HIS A 352 28.02 -5.82 -1.58
CA HIS A 352 27.69 -6.85 -2.57
C HIS A 352 27.04 -6.22 -3.83
N ALA A 353 26.13 -5.25 -3.66
CA ALA A 353 25.53 -4.52 -4.78
C ALA A 353 26.59 -3.76 -5.60
N ILE A 354 27.57 -3.13 -4.94
CA ILE A 354 28.72 -2.49 -5.60
C ILE A 354 29.51 -3.49 -6.44
N GLN A 355 29.80 -4.67 -5.89
CA GLN A 355 30.54 -5.73 -6.61
C GLN A 355 29.77 -6.21 -7.85
N ILE A 356 28.46 -6.45 -7.73
CA ILE A 356 27.62 -6.90 -8.86
C ILE A 356 27.64 -5.87 -9.98
N ILE A 357 27.46 -4.57 -9.67
CA ILE A 357 27.44 -3.50 -10.69
C ILE A 357 28.80 -3.38 -11.37
N ASN A 358 29.90 -3.43 -10.62
CA ASN A 358 31.24 -3.36 -11.19
C ASN A 358 31.54 -4.55 -12.12
N HIS A 359 31.20 -5.78 -11.69
CA HIS A 359 31.37 -6.98 -12.52
C HIS A 359 30.54 -6.93 -13.81
N ALA A 360 29.29 -6.46 -13.75
CA ALA A 360 28.45 -6.28 -14.94
C ALA A 360 29.03 -5.26 -15.91
N TYR A 361 29.61 -4.17 -15.40
CA TYR A 361 30.24 -3.15 -16.21
C TYR A 361 31.51 -3.66 -16.92
N ASP A 362 32.39 -4.34 -16.20
CA ASP A 362 33.65 -4.86 -16.74
C ASP A 362 33.38 -5.88 -17.87
N ASN A 363 32.37 -6.74 -17.72
CA ASN A 363 31.96 -7.70 -18.75
C ASN A 363 31.31 -7.05 -20.00
N SER A 364 30.77 -5.85 -19.88
CA SER A 364 30.14 -5.12 -21.00
C SER A 364 31.15 -4.30 -21.83
N THR A 365 32.35 -4.10 -21.29
CA THR A 365 33.42 -3.28 -21.91
C THR A 365 34.50 -4.15 -22.60
N HIS A 366 34.38 -5.47 -22.53
CA HIS A 366 35.18 -6.46 -23.25
C HIS A 366 34.33 -7.20 -24.28
#